data_4b3db39326b17264177f4c9bdcff6f27
#
_entry.id   4b3db39326b17264177f4c9bdcff6f27
#
_cell.length_a   1.000
_cell.length_b   1.000
_cell.length_c   1.000
_cell.angle_alpha   90.00
_cell.angle_beta   90.00
_cell.angle_gamma   90.00
#
_symmetry.space_group_name_H-M   'P 1'
#
loop_
_entity.id
_entity.type
_entity.pdbx_description
1 polymer ?
#
loop_
_entity_poly.entity_id
_entity_poly.type
_entity_poly.pdbx_seq_one_letter_code
_entity_poly.pdbx_strand_id
1 'polypeptide(L)'
;MAARSMRREFFIATANIHKCIAIATGHNSDDQVETLLLRLLRGAGLRGLGGIRPEVVGENGIVFFRPIINCSHLELQEFLKEKYNQAWCEDSTNGDLEILRNKLRLKIVPALKENFGDGFDQPILRTMELIRQDSDCLDEIAKEHLAKLKVADESSYATISIEGLAELHEAIRSRVLLEFLYSSKLVDKVIKQMVDRLWALCECDGSEQRIATLSSNCVAIRKGATIKLLPLELYAKQQEEGERSFYYAMPQILKLAPATRVCLGTYEFGELLHVALATEPSRQLLKPPRTPLGQYPVECTISAAAFDEPLVLRSYEYGDKISPAGSNFTRKLSDIFTDLKLPKEFRRSIPLLATASGKVLWLPGYAVDASVAVVPGEKSVKLTLSRYFKQTKVRI
;
A
#
# COMPACT_ATOMS: atom_id res chain seq x y z
N MET A 1 -2.40 -24.85 7.03
CA MET A 1 -3.27 -23.98 6.20
C MET A 1 -3.41 -24.52 4.77
N ALA A 2 -2.36 -25.01 4.14
CA ALA A 2 -2.38 -25.50 2.76
C ALA A 2 -3.48 -26.55 2.49
N ALA A 3 -3.62 -27.57 3.34
CA ALA A 3 -4.60 -28.64 3.14
C ALA A 3 -6.07 -28.16 3.11
N ARG A 4 -6.41 -27.10 3.89
CA ARG A 4 -7.76 -26.52 3.87
C ARG A 4 -8.04 -25.73 2.57
N SER A 5 -7.04 -24.99 2.06
CA SER A 5 -7.13 -24.28 0.79
C SER A 5 -7.31 -25.25 -0.36
N MET A 6 -6.44 -26.27 -0.46
CA MET A 6 -6.52 -27.31 -1.48
C MET A 6 -7.87 -28.03 -1.48
N ARG A 7 -8.41 -28.35 -0.29
CA ARG A 7 -9.73 -28.99 -0.17
C ARG A 7 -10.84 -28.09 -0.70
N ARG A 8 -10.78 -26.77 -0.40
CA ARG A 8 -11.77 -25.80 -0.89
C ARG A 8 -11.70 -25.65 -2.41
N GLU A 9 -10.49 -25.57 -2.96
CA GLU A 9 -10.26 -25.48 -4.40
C GLU A 9 -10.79 -26.74 -5.11
N PHE A 10 -10.52 -27.92 -4.56
CA PHE A 10 -11.04 -29.19 -5.07
C PHE A 10 -12.57 -29.20 -5.08
N PHE A 11 -13.23 -28.76 -3.99
CA PHE A 11 -14.69 -28.69 -3.94
C PHE A 11 -15.26 -27.76 -4.98
N ILE A 12 -14.66 -26.59 -5.16
CA ILE A 12 -15.09 -25.60 -6.17
C ILE A 12 -14.89 -26.17 -7.58
N ALA A 13 -13.74 -26.76 -7.87
CA ALA A 13 -13.47 -27.38 -9.17
C ALA A 13 -14.47 -28.49 -9.48
N THR A 14 -14.74 -29.37 -8.51
CA THR A 14 -15.73 -30.46 -8.64
C THR A 14 -17.14 -29.93 -8.85
N ALA A 15 -17.54 -28.91 -8.09
CA ALA A 15 -18.85 -28.29 -8.24
C ALA A 15 -19.04 -27.67 -9.64
N ASN A 16 -18.01 -27.04 -10.18
CA ASN A 16 -18.04 -26.48 -11.55
C ASN A 16 -18.17 -27.59 -12.61
N ILE A 17 -17.42 -28.70 -12.48
CA ILE A 17 -17.48 -29.83 -13.41
C ILE A 17 -18.90 -30.42 -13.43
N HIS A 18 -19.51 -30.57 -12.27
CA HIS A 18 -20.85 -31.16 -12.11
C HIS A 18 -21.99 -30.14 -12.18
N LYS A 19 -21.67 -28.86 -12.47
CA LYS A 19 -22.64 -27.75 -12.54
C LYS A 19 -23.49 -27.61 -11.27
N CYS A 20 -22.88 -27.87 -10.10
CA CYS A 20 -23.55 -27.71 -8.81
C CYS A 20 -23.61 -26.23 -8.45
N ILE A 21 -24.73 -25.81 -7.87
CA ILE A 21 -24.94 -24.44 -7.36
C ILE A 21 -24.53 -24.29 -5.90
N ALA A 22 -24.36 -25.41 -5.19
CA ALA A 22 -24.03 -25.42 -3.77
C ALA A 22 -23.14 -26.61 -3.39
N ILE A 23 -22.41 -26.44 -2.27
CA ILE A 23 -21.55 -27.45 -1.66
C ILE A 23 -22.00 -27.62 -0.21
N ALA A 24 -22.49 -28.82 0.15
CA ALA A 24 -22.80 -29.16 1.53
C ALA A 24 -21.53 -29.59 2.27
N THR A 25 -21.36 -29.12 3.52
CA THR A 25 -20.28 -29.56 4.40
C THR A 25 -20.82 -30.07 5.74
N GLY A 26 -20.21 -31.12 6.30
CA GLY A 26 -20.65 -31.81 7.50
C GLY A 26 -20.28 -31.14 8.82
N HIS A 27 -20.19 -29.80 8.87
CA HIS A 27 -19.98 -29.11 10.13
C HIS A 27 -21.23 -29.22 11.01
N ASN A 28 -21.02 -29.46 12.30
CA ASN A 28 -22.06 -29.69 13.31
C ASN A 28 -21.95 -28.69 14.49
N SER A 29 -22.77 -28.84 15.53
CA SER A 29 -22.77 -27.94 16.68
C SER A 29 -21.49 -28.03 17.53
N ASP A 30 -20.90 -29.24 17.65
CA ASP A 30 -19.62 -29.40 18.37
C ASP A 30 -18.53 -28.60 17.68
N ASP A 31 -18.50 -28.56 16.32
CA ASP A 31 -17.58 -27.74 15.55
C ASP A 31 -17.74 -26.23 15.82
N GLN A 32 -18.94 -25.79 16.17
CA GLN A 32 -19.20 -24.40 16.56
C GLN A 32 -18.52 -24.09 17.90
N VAL A 33 -18.72 -24.92 18.92
CA VAL A 33 -18.07 -24.74 20.24
C VAL A 33 -16.56 -24.76 20.11
N GLU A 34 -15.99 -25.73 19.40
CA GLU A 34 -14.56 -25.80 19.13
C GLU A 34 -14.05 -24.53 18.43
N THR A 35 -14.79 -24.06 17.44
CA THR A 35 -14.44 -22.86 16.67
C THR A 35 -14.50 -21.61 17.54
N LEU A 36 -15.49 -21.46 18.40
CA LEU A 36 -15.58 -20.35 19.34
C LEU A 36 -14.35 -20.33 20.26
N LEU A 37 -14.04 -21.45 20.92
CA LEU A 37 -12.90 -21.55 21.83
C LEU A 37 -11.59 -21.22 21.13
N LEU A 38 -11.35 -21.77 19.93
CA LEU A 38 -10.16 -21.46 19.14
C LEU A 38 -10.05 -19.98 18.77
N ARG A 39 -11.15 -19.35 18.43
CA ARG A 39 -11.17 -17.93 18.01
C ARG A 39 -11.05 -16.99 19.21
N LEU A 40 -11.68 -17.34 20.33
CA LEU A 40 -11.56 -16.61 21.59
C LEU A 40 -10.10 -16.56 22.08
N LEU A 41 -9.43 -17.70 22.09
CA LEU A 41 -8.01 -17.82 22.46
C LEU A 41 -7.05 -17.08 21.50
N ARG A 42 -7.51 -16.77 20.30
CA ARG A 42 -6.75 -15.99 19.29
C ARG A 42 -7.11 -14.51 19.25
N GLY A 43 -7.98 -14.05 20.16
CA GLY A 43 -8.40 -12.65 20.22
C GLY A 43 -9.30 -12.23 19.07
N ALA A 44 -10.19 -13.09 18.60
CA ALA A 44 -11.12 -12.74 17.52
C ALA A 44 -12.15 -11.71 17.98
N GLY A 45 -12.49 -10.76 17.10
CA GLY A 45 -13.63 -9.85 17.30
C GLY A 45 -14.99 -10.50 17.03
N LEU A 46 -16.08 -9.73 17.17
CA LEU A 46 -17.48 -10.21 17.06
C LEU A 46 -17.73 -11.06 15.81
N ARG A 47 -17.27 -10.60 14.62
CA ARG A 47 -17.41 -11.34 13.36
C ARG A 47 -16.80 -12.75 13.44
N GLY A 48 -15.70 -12.90 14.16
CA GLY A 48 -15.08 -14.19 14.40
C GLY A 48 -15.84 -15.02 15.42
N LEU A 49 -16.23 -14.43 16.54
CA LEU A 49 -16.91 -15.13 17.65
C LEU A 49 -18.31 -15.63 17.28
N GLY A 50 -18.99 -15.07 16.28
CA GLY A 50 -20.23 -15.57 15.71
C GLY A 50 -20.14 -16.97 15.07
N GLY A 51 -18.94 -17.61 15.07
CA GLY A 51 -18.76 -19.01 14.70
C GLY A 51 -18.77 -19.28 13.19
N ILE A 52 -19.11 -20.50 12.84
CA ILE A 52 -19.24 -20.96 11.45
C ILE A 52 -20.64 -20.53 10.97
N ARG A 53 -20.70 -19.78 9.87
CA ARG A 53 -22.00 -19.39 9.29
C ARG A 53 -22.70 -20.60 8.68
N PRO A 54 -24.02 -20.74 8.85
CA PRO A 54 -24.78 -21.81 8.21
C PRO A 54 -24.62 -21.81 6.70
N GLU A 55 -24.52 -20.62 6.13
CA GLU A 55 -24.42 -20.39 4.69
C GLU A 55 -23.42 -19.30 4.37
N VAL A 56 -22.64 -19.49 3.29
CA VAL A 56 -21.67 -18.49 2.78
C VAL A 56 -21.64 -18.57 1.27
N VAL A 57 -21.91 -17.47 0.60
CA VAL A 57 -21.73 -17.35 -0.85
C VAL A 57 -20.23 -17.18 -1.16
N GLY A 58 -19.70 -18.07 -1.99
CA GLY A 58 -18.32 -17.99 -2.47
C GLY A 58 -18.18 -16.99 -3.62
N GLU A 59 -16.95 -16.64 -3.96
CA GLU A 59 -16.61 -15.66 -5.02
C GLU A 59 -17.20 -16.01 -6.40
N ASN A 60 -17.39 -17.31 -6.68
CA ASN A 60 -17.93 -17.80 -7.94
C ASN A 60 -19.46 -18.00 -7.90
N GLY A 61 -20.15 -17.46 -6.89
CA GLY A 61 -21.58 -17.64 -6.71
C GLY A 61 -21.97 -19.03 -6.14
N ILE A 62 -21.03 -19.94 -5.93
CA ILE A 62 -21.30 -21.27 -5.33
C ILE A 62 -21.53 -21.09 -3.84
N VAL A 63 -22.65 -21.61 -3.36
CA VAL A 63 -23.04 -21.52 -1.95
C VAL A 63 -22.44 -22.67 -1.15
N PHE A 64 -21.69 -22.35 -0.08
CA PHE A 64 -21.27 -23.32 0.93
C PHE A 64 -22.30 -23.33 2.04
N PHE A 65 -23.02 -24.45 2.23
CA PHE A 65 -24.01 -24.57 3.29
C PHE A 65 -23.72 -25.75 4.24
N ARG A 66 -24.27 -25.67 5.43
CA ARG A 66 -24.02 -26.63 6.53
C ARG A 66 -25.35 -27.09 7.11
N PRO A 67 -25.95 -28.10 6.50
CA PRO A 67 -27.31 -28.51 6.82
C PRO A 67 -27.47 -29.04 8.25
N ILE A 68 -26.37 -29.55 8.84
CA ILE A 68 -26.36 -30.16 10.17
C ILE A 68 -25.65 -29.30 11.22
N ILE A 69 -25.53 -27.99 10.99
CA ILE A 69 -24.76 -27.09 11.87
C ILE A 69 -25.36 -27.01 13.30
N ASN A 70 -26.63 -27.29 13.46
CA ASN A 70 -27.35 -27.26 14.73
C ASN A 70 -27.50 -28.62 15.38
N CYS A 71 -27.04 -29.71 14.74
CA CYS A 71 -27.08 -31.05 15.31
C CYS A 71 -25.76 -31.34 16.03
N SER A 72 -25.82 -32.02 17.17
CA SER A 72 -24.63 -32.52 17.87
C SER A 72 -24.08 -33.78 17.20
N HIS A 73 -22.82 -34.09 17.44
CA HIS A 73 -22.24 -35.34 16.96
C HIS A 73 -22.96 -36.57 17.52
N LEU A 74 -23.37 -36.49 18.77
CA LEU A 74 -24.11 -37.58 19.44
C LEU A 74 -25.46 -37.82 18.77
N GLU A 75 -26.28 -36.79 18.54
CA GLU A 75 -27.55 -36.89 17.84
C GLU A 75 -27.42 -37.52 16.45
N LEU A 76 -26.34 -37.15 15.72
CA LEU A 76 -26.06 -37.71 14.40
C LEU A 76 -25.69 -39.19 14.46
N GLN A 77 -24.93 -39.61 15.48
CA GLN A 77 -24.59 -41.03 15.70
C GLN A 77 -25.82 -41.85 16.07
N GLU A 78 -26.62 -41.36 16.99
CA GLU A 78 -27.90 -42.01 17.40
C GLU A 78 -28.84 -42.15 16.20
N PHE A 79 -29.02 -41.09 15.41
CA PHE A 79 -29.85 -41.13 14.21
C PHE A 79 -29.38 -42.18 13.19
N LEU A 80 -28.07 -42.26 12.92
CA LEU A 80 -27.52 -43.26 11.99
C LEU A 80 -27.69 -44.67 12.51
N LYS A 81 -27.48 -44.89 13.81
CA LYS A 81 -27.63 -46.20 14.44
C LYS A 81 -29.10 -46.68 14.50
N GLU A 82 -29.99 -45.82 14.97
CA GLU A 82 -31.40 -46.19 15.21
C GLU A 82 -32.18 -46.32 13.89
N LYS A 83 -32.00 -45.36 12.97
CA LYS A 83 -32.83 -45.32 11.75
C LYS A 83 -32.26 -46.15 10.60
N TYR A 84 -30.93 -46.23 10.48
CA TYR A 84 -30.29 -46.86 9.34
C TYR A 84 -29.43 -48.08 9.71
N ASN A 85 -29.21 -48.32 11.00
CA ASN A 85 -28.24 -49.31 11.49
C ASN A 85 -26.87 -49.19 10.80
N GLN A 86 -26.45 -47.93 10.53
CA GLN A 86 -25.27 -47.59 9.76
C GLN A 86 -24.11 -47.33 10.70
N ALA A 87 -23.00 -48.04 10.48
CA ALA A 87 -21.72 -47.72 11.11
C ALA A 87 -21.05 -46.56 10.40
N TRP A 88 -20.13 -45.89 11.10
CA TRP A 88 -19.28 -44.79 10.56
C TRP A 88 -17.80 -45.16 10.72
N CYS A 89 -16.97 -44.50 9.91
CA CYS A 89 -15.51 -44.62 10.03
C CYS A 89 -14.97 -43.48 10.89
N GLU A 90 -14.03 -43.81 11.78
CA GLU A 90 -13.29 -42.82 12.54
C GLU A 90 -11.93 -42.59 11.86
N ASP A 91 -11.59 -41.32 11.65
CA ASP A 91 -10.29 -40.94 11.14
C ASP A 91 -9.23 -41.10 12.25
N SER A 92 -8.19 -41.90 12.01
CA SER A 92 -7.13 -42.18 12.97
C SER A 92 -6.39 -40.90 13.45
N THR A 93 -6.39 -39.84 12.64
CA THR A 93 -5.77 -38.56 13.00
C THR A 93 -6.56 -37.76 14.04
N ASN A 94 -7.82 -38.16 14.33
CA ASN A 94 -8.64 -37.50 15.36
C ASN A 94 -8.08 -37.66 16.78
N GLY A 95 -7.20 -38.68 17.01
CA GLY A 95 -6.51 -38.90 18.29
C GLY A 95 -5.27 -38.05 18.50
N ASP A 96 -4.77 -37.35 17.48
CA ASP A 96 -3.53 -36.58 17.56
C ASP A 96 -3.71 -35.31 18.40
N LEU A 97 -3.11 -35.28 19.59
CA LEU A 97 -3.16 -34.16 20.56
C LEU A 97 -2.24 -33.00 20.21
N GLU A 98 -1.33 -33.15 19.26
CA GLU A 98 -0.52 -32.00 18.77
C GLU A 98 -1.39 -31.05 17.96
N ILE A 99 -2.48 -31.53 17.39
CA ILE A 99 -3.48 -30.69 16.72
C ILE A 99 -4.35 -30.01 17.78
N LEU A 100 -4.23 -28.67 17.89
CA LEU A 100 -4.96 -27.89 18.90
C LEU A 100 -6.48 -28.13 18.90
N ARG A 101 -7.06 -28.37 17.73
CA ARG A 101 -8.50 -28.67 17.63
C ARG A 101 -8.85 -30.01 18.26
N ASN A 102 -8.05 -31.03 18.04
CA ASN A 102 -8.23 -32.33 18.68
C ASN A 102 -8.03 -32.23 20.20
N LYS A 103 -7.07 -31.44 20.65
CA LYS A 103 -6.86 -31.18 22.08
C LYS A 103 -8.08 -30.52 22.73
N LEU A 104 -8.73 -29.59 22.05
CA LEU A 104 -10.00 -29.01 22.53
C LEU A 104 -11.08 -30.08 22.61
N ARG A 105 -11.30 -30.84 21.55
CA ARG A 105 -12.32 -31.89 21.45
C ARG A 105 -12.16 -32.99 22.50
N LEU A 106 -10.91 -33.45 22.71
CA LEU A 106 -10.66 -34.62 23.55
C LEU A 106 -10.37 -34.31 25.02
N LYS A 107 -9.99 -33.06 25.36
CA LYS A 107 -9.64 -32.71 26.73
C LYS A 107 -10.46 -31.56 27.29
N ILE A 108 -10.63 -30.48 26.55
CA ILE A 108 -11.23 -29.24 27.08
C ILE A 108 -12.76 -29.33 27.08
N VAL A 109 -13.33 -29.71 25.94
CA VAL A 109 -14.81 -29.87 25.82
C VAL A 109 -15.35 -30.89 26.78
N PRO A 110 -14.75 -32.09 26.95
CA PRO A 110 -15.19 -33.05 27.99
C PRO A 110 -15.08 -32.51 29.41
N ALA A 111 -14.00 -31.78 29.74
CA ALA A 111 -13.87 -31.17 31.07
C ALA A 111 -14.95 -30.09 31.31
N LEU A 112 -15.32 -29.31 30.27
CA LEU A 112 -16.45 -28.38 30.40
C LEU A 112 -17.76 -29.13 30.62
N LYS A 113 -17.99 -30.21 29.90
CA LYS A 113 -19.16 -31.05 30.04
C LYS A 113 -19.26 -31.67 31.45
N GLU A 114 -18.18 -32.18 31.98
CA GLU A 114 -18.09 -32.74 33.34
C GLU A 114 -18.42 -31.70 34.41
N ASN A 115 -17.96 -30.48 34.28
CA ASN A 115 -18.11 -29.43 35.30
C ASN A 115 -19.43 -28.64 35.18
N PHE A 116 -20.00 -28.52 33.98
CA PHE A 116 -21.18 -27.68 33.70
C PHE A 116 -22.41 -28.47 33.24
N GLY A 117 -22.28 -29.79 33.08
CA GLY A 117 -23.38 -30.70 32.66
C GLY A 117 -23.49 -30.85 31.13
N ASP A 118 -24.34 -31.79 30.69
CA ASP A 118 -24.51 -32.18 29.31
C ASP A 118 -25.01 -31.04 28.37
N GLY A 119 -25.73 -30.10 28.93
CA GLY A 119 -26.28 -28.96 28.16
C GLY A 119 -25.40 -27.71 28.12
N PHE A 120 -24.11 -27.79 28.52
CA PHE A 120 -23.20 -26.64 28.60
C PHE A 120 -23.01 -25.90 27.27
N ASP A 121 -23.15 -26.58 26.16
CA ASP A 121 -22.99 -26.06 24.79
C ASP A 121 -24.16 -25.16 24.36
N GLN A 122 -25.37 -25.41 24.85
CA GLN A 122 -26.59 -24.67 24.46
C GLN A 122 -26.51 -23.17 24.77
N PRO A 123 -26.10 -22.72 25.98
CA PRO A 123 -25.86 -21.30 26.25
C PRO A 123 -24.76 -20.69 25.36
N ILE A 124 -23.72 -21.48 25.06
CA ILE A 124 -22.62 -21.06 24.17
C ILE A 124 -23.14 -20.81 22.76
N LEU A 125 -23.86 -21.75 22.18
CA LEU A 125 -24.44 -21.64 20.84
C LEU A 125 -25.41 -20.46 20.74
N ARG A 126 -26.27 -20.28 21.78
CA ARG A 126 -27.15 -19.10 21.85
C ARG A 126 -26.39 -17.79 21.89
N THR A 127 -25.34 -17.71 22.68
CA THR A 127 -24.48 -16.51 22.75
C THR A 127 -23.82 -16.24 21.39
N MET A 128 -23.33 -17.26 20.72
CA MET A 128 -22.76 -17.13 19.37
C MET A 128 -23.76 -16.60 18.35
N GLU A 129 -25.03 -17.02 18.44
CA GLU A 129 -26.09 -16.53 17.57
C GLU A 129 -26.37 -15.05 17.80
N LEU A 130 -26.48 -14.60 19.06
CA LEU A 130 -26.65 -13.19 19.41
C LEU A 130 -25.46 -12.35 18.90
N ILE A 131 -24.23 -12.81 19.14
CA ILE A 131 -23.03 -12.16 18.63
C ILE A 131 -23.06 -12.05 17.11
N ARG A 132 -23.58 -13.05 16.41
CA ARG A 132 -23.70 -13.03 14.94
C ARG A 132 -24.68 -11.98 14.49
N GLN A 133 -25.87 -11.92 15.12
CA GLN A 133 -26.90 -10.92 14.81
C GLN A 133 -26.38 -9.50 15.01
N ASP A 134 -25.73 -9.22 16.15
CA ASP A 134 -25.13 -7.92 16.43
C ASP A 134 -24.03 -7.58 15.41
N SER A 135 -23.19 -8.56 15.08
CA SER A 135 -22.13 -8.38 14.09
C SER A 135 -22.69 -8.07 12.70
N ASP A 136 -23.76 -8.76 12.29
CA ASP A 136 -24.38 -8.56 10.98
C ASP A 136 -25.02 -7.17 10.89
N CYS A 137 -25.70 -6.72 11.94
CA CYS A 137 -26.26 -5.37 12.03
C CYS A 137 -25.14 -4.29 11.89
N LEU A 138 -24.04 -4.44 12.63
CA LEU A 138 -22.91 -3.51 12.55
C LEU A 138 -22.23 -3.55 11.17
N ASP A 139 -22.18 -4.70 10.51
CA ASP A 139 -21.63 -4.84 9.16
C ASP A 139 -22.53 -4.16 8.11
N GLU A 140 -23.87 -4.23 8.27
CA GLU A 140 -24.82 -3.51 7.40
C GLU A 140 -24.68 -2.00 7.56
N ILE A 141 -24.64 -1.48 8.79
CA ILE A 141 -24.39 -0.07 9.06
C ILE A 141 -23.06 0.38 8.42
N ALA A 142 -22.01 -0.43 8.56
CA ALA A 142 -20.72 -0.11 7.96
C ALA A 142 -20.77 -0.07 6.43
N LYS A 143 -21.52 -0.97 5.78
CA LYS A 143 -21.72 -0.97 4.33
C LYS A 143 -22.47 0.26 3.84
N GLU A 144 -23.50 0.68 4.59
CA GLU A 144 -24.23 1.91 4.28
C GLU A 144 -23.32 3.15 4.33
N HIS A 145 -22.50 3.26 5.39
CA HIS A 145 -21.52 4.33 5.48
C HIS A 145 -20.48 4.26 4.37
N LEU A 146 -19.96 3.06 4.07
CA LEU A 146 -19.02 2.88 2.97
C LEU A 146 -19.63 3.33 1.63
N ALA A 147 -20.89 3.01 1.37
CA ALA A 147 -21.56 3.43 0.14
C ALA A 147 -21.63 4.95 -0.02
N LYS A 148 -21.84 5.69 1.09
CA LYS A 148 -21.84 7.17 1.12
C LYS A 148 -20.45 7.77 0.91
N LEU A 149 -19.40 7.06 1.36
CA LEU A 149 -18.02 7.53 1.28
C LEU A 149 -17.33 7.17 -0.05
N LYS A 150 -17.91 6.28 -0.85
CA LYS A 150 -17.35 5.91 -2.17
C LYS A 150 -17.29 7.13 -3.08
N VAL A 151 -16.13 7.34 -3.67
CA VAL A 151 -15.89 8.37 -4.67
C VAL A 151 -15.83 7.70 -6.04
N ALA A 152 -16.62 8.22 -6.99
CA ALA A 152 -16.50 7.80 -8.38
C ALA A 152 -15.14 8.29 -8.91
N ASP A 153 -14.31 7.37 -9.34
CA ASP A 153 -13.01 7.63 -9.93
C ASP A 153 -13.00 7.01 -11.33
N GLU A 154 -12.42 7.69 -12.31
CA GLU A 154 -12.24 7.17 -13.68
C GLU A 154 -11.40 5.87 -13.70
N SER A 155 -10.63 5.63 -12.65
CA SER A 155 -9.91 4.38 -12.46
C SER A 155 -10.84 3.34 -11.81
N SER A 156 -10.79 2.09 -12.29
CA SER A 156 -11.55 0.95 -11.75
C SER A 156 -11.18 0.56 -10.31
N TYR A 157 -10.44 1.38 -9.58
CA TYR A 157 -9.93 1.07 -8.24
C TYR A 157 -10.78 1.68 -7.14
N ALA A 158 -10.88 0.95 -6.02
CA ALA A 158 -11.67 1.38 -4.88
C ALA A 158 -11.09 2.68 -4.28
N THR A 159 -11.92 3.72 -4.25
CA THR A 159 -11.59 5.05 -3.70
C THR A 159 -12.69 5.48 -2.74
N ILE A 160 -12.31 6.01 -1.58
CA ILE A 160 -13.24 6.60 -0.60
C ILE A 160 -12.79 7.99 -0.17
N SER A 161 -13.77 8.83 0.22
CA SER A 161 -13.52 10.03 0.99
C SER A 161 -13.23 9.67 2.44
N ILE A 162 -12.29 10.37 3.08
CA ILE A 162 -12.03 10.26 4.52
C ILE A 162 -12.86 11.22 5.34
N GLU A 163 -13.54 12.19 4.69
CA GLU A 163 -14.45 13.11 5.36
C GLU A 163 -15.61 12.33 5.99
N GLY A 164 -15.90 12.61 7.24
CA GLY A 164 -16.91 11.91 8.01
C GLY A 164 -16.44 10.58 8.65
N LEU A 165 -15.30 9.99 8.27
CA LEU A 165 -14.79 8.79 8.94
C LEU A 165 -14.45 9.02 10.41
N ALA A 166 -13.91 10.19 10.75
CA ALA A 166 -13.54 10.54 12.12
C ALA A 166 -14.76 10.72 13.03
N GLU A 167 -15.91 11.09 12.46
CA GLU A 167 -17.17 11.29 13.19
C GLU A 167 -17.84 9.96 13.56
N LEU A 168 -17.48 8.88 12.87
CA LEU A 168 -18.05 7.57 13.15
C LEU A 168 -17.48 6.99 14.45
N HIS A 169 -18.36 6.31 15.19
CA HIS A 169 -17.92 5.50 16.33
C HIS A 169 -16.84 4.51 15.89
N GLU A 170 -15.80 4.30 16.70
CA GLU A 170 -14.63 3.47 16.38
C GLU A 170 -15.02 2.08 15.85
N ALA A 171 -16.03 1.43 16.45
CA ALA A 171 -16.49 0.10 16.04
C ALA A 171 -17.06 0.10 14.60
N ILE A 172 -17.74 1.16 14.18
CA ILE A 172 -18.29 1.32 12.83
C ILE A 172 -17.16 1.69 11.86
N ARG A 173 -16.35 2.68 12.22
CA ARG A 173 -15.22 3.13 11.42
C ARG A 173 -14.27 1.99 11.05
N SER A 174 -13.88 1.16 12.03
CA SER A 174 -13.03 0.00 11.80
C SER A 174 -13.67 -1.01 10.83
N ARG A 175 -14.99 -1.17 10.87
CA ARG A 175 -15.73 -2.03 9.95
C ARG A 175 -15.86 -1.44 8.55
N VAL A 176 -16.06 -0.12 8.44
CA VAL A 176 -16.05 0.60 7.15
C VAL A 176 -14.72 0.38 6.44
N LEU A 177 -13.60 0.59 7.14
CA LEU A 177 -12.27 0.37 6.59
C LEU A 177 -12.03 -1.10 6.21
N LEU A 178 -12.55 -2.04 7.00
CA LEU A 178 -12.48 -3.46 6.71
C LEU A 178 -13.29 -3.84 5.46
N GLU A 179 -14.51 -3.33 5.32
CA GLU A 179 -15.35 -3.52 4.13
C GLU A 179 -14.73 -2.86 2.89
N PHE A 180 -14.11 -1.70 3.05
CA PHE A 180 -13.36 -1.03 1.99
C PHE A 180 -12.20 -1.89 1.47
N LEU A 181 -11.43 -2.51 2.38
CA LEU A 181 -10.35 -3.43 2.01
C LEU A 181 -10.89 -4.65 1.26
N TYR A 182 -11.97 -5.27 1.72
CA TYR A 182 -12.59 -6.40 1.02
C TYR A 182 -13.16 -6.02 -0.34
N SER A 183 -13.74 -4.82 -0.46
CA SER A 183 -14.34 -4.35 -1.73
C SER A 183 -13.30 -4.17 -2.85
N SER A 184 -12.03 -3.97 -2.50
CA SER A 184 -10.93 -3.82 -3.45
C SER A 184 -10.57 -5.12 -4.18
N LYS A 185 -10.89 -6.28 -3.59
CA LYS A 185 -10.46 -7.63 -4.03
C LYS A 185 -8.93 -7.79 -4.14
N LEU A 186 -8.17 -6.86 -3.58
CA LEU A 186 -6.70 -6.89 -3.58
C LEU A 186 -6.12 -7.65 -2.39
N VAL A 187 -6.97 -8.01 -1.42
CA VAL A 187 -6.57 -8.62 -0.16
C VAL A 187 -7.47 -9.82 0.13
N ASP A 188 -6.91 -11.01 0.13
CA ASP A 188 -7.65 -12.26 0.42
C ASP A 188 -8.08 -12.34 1.89
N LYS A 189 -7.23 -11.81 2.79
CA LYS A 189 -7.46 -11.84 4.22
C LYS A 189 -7.08 -10.52 4.86
N VAL A 190 -8.06 -9.81 5.38
CA VAL A 190 -7.83 -8.59 6.15
C VAL A 190 -7.46 -8.93 7.59
N ILE A 191 -6.38 -8.33 8.08
CA ILE A 191 -5.93 -8.42 9.48
C ILE A 191 -6.03 -7.03 10.13
N LYS A 192 -6.16 -7.01 11.46
CA LYS A 192 -6.30 -5.76 12.22
C LYS A 192 -5.22 -4.73 11.87
N GLN A 193 -3.97 -5.14 11.75
CA GLN A 193 -2.87 -4.26 11.39
C GLN A 193 -3.06 -3.51 10.06
N MET A 194 -3.77 -4.09 9.08
CA MET A 194 -4.08 -3.39 7.82
C MET A 194 -5.09 -2.27 8.06
N VAL A 195 -6.10 -2.52 8.88
CA VAL A 195 -7.12 -1.52 9.26
C VAL A 195 -6.46 -0.40 10.06
N ASP A 196 -5.58 -0.73 11.02
CA ASP A 196 -4.86 0.25 11.84
C ASP A 196 -3.93 1.13 10.98
N ARG A 197 -3.20 0.54 10.02
CA ARG A 197 -2.37 1.29 9.05
C ARG A 197 -3.20 2.19 8.16
N LEU A 198 -4.34 1.71 7.71
CA LEU A 198 -5.25 2.49 6.87
C LEU A 198 -5.85 3.66 7.66
N TRP A 199 -6.21 3.44 8.91
CA TRP A 199 -6.67 4.49 9.80
C TRP A 199 -5.58 5.52 10.10
N ALA A 200 -4.37 5.09 10.44
CA ALA A 200 -3.23 5.99 10.62
C ALA A 200 -2.97 6.86 9.38
N LEU A 201 -3.20 6.31 8.18
CA LEU A 201 -3.13 7.08 6.94
C LEU A 201 -4.25 8.13 6.84
N CYS A 202 -5.45 7.85 7.38
CA CYS A 202 -6.55 8.81 7.44
C CYS A 202 -6.27 9.98 8.39
N GLU A 203 -5.54 9.76 9.48
CA GLU A 203 -5.23 10.78 10.50
C GLU A 203 -4.05 11.69 10.12
N CYS A 204 -3.24 11.31 9.13
CA CYS A 204 -2.12 12.14 8.66
C CYS A 204 -2.63 13.50 8.14
N ASP A 205 -1.76 14.50 8.10
CA ASP A 205 -2.03 15.74 7.37
C ASP A 205 -2.13 15.45 5.86
N GLY A 206 -3.17 15.98 5.21
CA GLY A 206 -3.48 15.74 3.80
C GLY A 206 -2.75 16.64 2.82
N SER A 207 -1.81 17.49 3.27
CA SER A 207 -1.07 18.44 2.44
C SER A 207 -0.18 17.74 1.40
N GLU A 208 0.29 16.52 1.71
CA GLU A 208 1.12 15.71 0.82
C GLU A 208 0.49 14.34 0.55
N GLN A 209 0.89 13.75 -0.58
CA GLN A 209 0.53 12.36 -0.85
C GLN A 209 1.22 11.44 0.16
N ARG A 210 0.45 10.61 0.83
CA ARG A 210 0.92 9.61 1.79
C ARG A 210 0.58 8.21 1.33
N ILE A 211 1.44 7.25 1.68
CA ILE A 211 1.35 5.88 1.19
C ILE A 211 1.53 4.91 2.34
N ALA A 212 0.72 3.86 2.35
CA ALA A 212 0.87 2.74 3.28
C ALA A 212 0.79 1.42 2.52
N THR A 213 1.82 0.60 2.60
CA THR A 213 1.79 -0.79 2.12
C THR A 213 0.96 -1.62 3.11
N LEU A 214 -0.14 -2.18 2.64
CA LEU A 214 -1.07 -2.97 3.45
C LEU A 214 -0.76 -4.45 3.41
N SER A 215 -0.44 -4.97 2.21
CA SER A 215 -0.04 -6.37 1.99
C SER A 215 1.00 -6.46 0.87
N SER A 216 1.44 -7.69 0.56
CA SER A 216 2.31 -7.95 -0.60
C SER A 216 1.69 -7.55 -1.94
N ASN A 217 0.38 -7.37 -2.00
CA ASN A 217 -0.34 -7.06 -3.24
C ASN A 217 -1.17 -5.77 -3.18
N CYS A 218 -1.23 -5.09 -2.03
CA CYS A 218 -2.10 -3.93 -1.85
C CYS A 218 -1.36 -2.75 -1.21
N VAL A 219 -1.50 -1.58 -1.82
CA VAL A 219 -1.04 -0.30 -1.29
C VAL A 219 -2.22 0.68 -1.19
N ALA A 220 -2.26 1.45 -0.11
CA ALA A 220 -3.18 2.55 0.07
C ALA A 220 -2.46 3.87 -0.18
N ILE A 221 -3.08 4.74 -0.96
CA ILE A 221 -2.57 6.08 -1.26
C ILE A 221 -3.58 7.10 -0.79
N ARG A 222 -3.16 7.99 0.10
CA ARG A 222 -3.92 9.18 0.46
C ARG A 222 -3.50 10.36 -0.39
N LYS A 223 -4.47 11.05 -0.95
CA LYS A 223 -4.28 12.33 -1.65
C LYS A 223 -5.40 13.30 -1.25
N GLY A 224 -5.03 14.32 -0.47
CA GLY A 224 -6.02 15.23 0.11
C GLY A 224 -7.02 14.51 1.01
N ALA A 225 -8.30 14.65 0.70
CA ALA A 225 -9.43 14.06 1.43
C ALA A 225 -9.82 12.66 0.93
N THR A 226 -9.03 12.01 0.09
CA THR A 226 -9.37 10.70 -0.47
C THR A 226 -8.30 9.65 -0.21
N ILE A 227 -8.73 8.39 -0.06
CA ILE A 227 -7.84 7.21 -0.04
C ILE A 227 -8.25 6.28 -1.17
N LYS A 228 -7.24 5.81 -1.89
CA LYS A 228 -7.34 4.88 -3.00
C LYS A 228 -6.53 3.62 -2.71
N LEU A 229 -7.10 2.45 -3.03
CA LEU A 229 -6.40 1.16 -2.96
C LEU A 229 -5.95 0.75 -4.35
N LEU A 230 -4.68 0.37 -4.47
CA LEU A 230 -4.07 -0.06 -5.74
C LEU A 230 -3.31 -1.37 -5.55
N PRO A 231 -3.20 -2.21 -6.62
CA PRO A 231 -2.21 -3.27 -6.67
C PRO A 231 -0.80 -2.71 -6.50
N LEU A 232 0.02 -3.35 -5.66
CA LEU A 232 1.40 -2.91 -5.44
C LEU A 232 2.22 -2.90 -6.74
N GLU A 233 2.00 -3.89 -7.62
CA GLU A 233 2.67 -3.96 -8.94
C GLU A 233 2.32 -2.76 -9.83
N LEU A 234 1.05 -2.35 -9.83
CA LEU A 234 0.62 -1.19 -10.61
C LEU A 234 1.22 0.09 -10.04
N TYR A 235 1.22 0.21 -8.71
CA TYR A 235 1.85 1.33 -8.04
C TYR A 235 3.35 1.41 -8.38
N ALA A 236 4.06 0.28 -8.33
CA ALA A 236 5.47 0.20 -8.72
C ALA A 236 5.67 0.60 -10.19
N LYS A 237 4.83 0.12 -11.12
CA LYS A 237 4.86 0.54 -12.53
C LYS A 237 4.59 2.02 -12.73
N GLN A 238 3.62 2.58 -12.02
CA GLN A 238 3.34 4.03 -12.07
C GLN A 238 4.52 4.86 -11.54
N GLN A 239 5.23 4.36 -10.53
CA GLN A 239 6.47 4.99 -10.07
C GLN A 239 7.58 4.84 -11.10
N GLU A 240 7.75 3.66 -11.68
CA GLU A 240 8.70 3.44 -12.77
C GLU A 240 8.34 4.25 -14.03
N GLU A 241 7.08 4.38 -14.38
CA GLU A 241 6.63 5.21 -15.49
C GLU A 241 6.75 6.70 -15.17
N GLY A 242 6.47 7.12 -13.96
CA GLY A 242 6.78 8.46 -13.46
C GLY A 242 8.28 8.73 -13.48
N GLU A 243 9.10 7.79 -13.03
CA GLU A 243 10.54 7.81 -13.18
C GLU A 243 10.96 7.71 -14.64
N ARG A 244 10.35 6.86 -15.46
CA ARG A 244 10.62 6.73 -16.90
C ARG A 244 10.20 7.96 -17.69
N SER A 245 9.12 8.63 -17.37
CA SER A 245 8.78 9.90 -18.01
C SER A 245 9.82 10.97 -17.66
N PHE A 246 10.47 10.86 -16.52
CA PHE A 246 11.67 11.63 -16.16
C PHE A 246 12.92 11.11 -16.88
N TYR A 247 13.03 9.79 -17.15
CA TYR A 247 14.14 9.14 -17.86
C TYR A 247 14.00 9.21 -19.37
N TYR A 248 12.79 9.28 -19.95
CA TYR A 248 12.57 9.37 -21.41
C TYR A 248 12.73 10.77 -21.97
N ALA A 249 12.86 11.79 -21.15
CA ALA A 249 13.68 12.92 -21.55
C ALA A 249 15.12 12.41 -21.67
N MET A 250 15.45 11.75 -22.81
CA MET A 250 16.84 11.41 -23.12
C MET A 250 17.73 12.56 -22.69
N PRO A 251 18.92 12.29 -22.10
CA PRO A 251 19.88 13.36 -21.83
C PRO A 251 20.09 14.07 -23.15
N GLN A 252 19.35 15.16 -23.37
CA GLN A 252 19.67 16.05 -24.48
C GLN A 252 21.02 16.59 -24.08
N ILE A 253 22.04 16.03 -24.74
CA ILE A 253 23.38 16.56 -24.67
C ILE A 253 23.19 18.02 -25.07
N LEU A 254 23.34 18.91 -24.11
CA LEU A 254 23.47 20.34 -24.38
C LEU A 254 24.76 20.47 -25.22
N LYS A 255 24.66 20.13 -26.51
CA LYS A 255 25.77 20.40 -27.48
C LYS A 255 25.84 21.90 -27.64
N LEU A 256 26.47 22.54 -26.72
CA LEU A 256 26.94 23.89 -26.88
C LEU A 256 28.17 23.78 -27.75
N ALA A 257 28.10 24.45 -28.91
CA ALA A 257 29.23 24.47 -29.85
C ALA A 257 30.50 24.99 -29.15
N PRO A 258 31.68 24.45 -29.46
CA PRO A 258 32.89 24.90 -28.83
C PRO A 258 33.17 26.37 -29.16
N ALA A 259 33.47 27.09 -28.14
CA ALA A 259 34.36 28.26 -28.12
C ALA A 259 33.87 29.61 -28.63
N THR A 260 32.62 30.03 -28.74
CA THR A 260 32.38 31.49 -28.84
C THR A 260 30.98 32.01 -28.50
N ARG A 261 29.99 31.18 -28.32
CA ARG A 261 28.65 31.65 -27.92
C ARG A 261 28.02 30.68 -26.92
N VAL A 262 27.87 31.16 -25.70
CA VAL A 262 26.92 30.52 -24.75
C VAL A 262 25.56 30.49 -25.42
N CYS A 263 25.02 29.32 -25.73
CA CYS A 263 23.68 29.23 -26.30
C CYS A 263 22.68 29.59 -25.21
N LEU A 264 22.07 30.75 -25.35
CA LEU A 264 20.94 31.16 -24.53
C LEU A 264 19.72 30.40 -24.99
N GLY A 265 18.96 29.82 -24.09
CA GLY A 265 17.78 29.07 -24.47
C GLY A 265 17.04 28.45 -23.31
N THR A 266 15.87 27.91 -23.62
CA THR A 266 15.06 27.12 -22.69
C THR A 266 15.10 25.68 -23.16
N TYR A 267 15.42 24.77 -22.23
CA TYR A 267 15.55 23.34 -22.48
C TYR A 267 14.48 22.60 -21.69
N GLU A 268 13.74 21.70 -22.33
CA GLU A 268 12.67 20.89 -21.70
C GLU A 268 13.21 19.52 -21.29
N PHE A 269 13.10 19.23 -19.99
CA PHE A 269 13.48 17.94 -19.37
C PHE A 269 12.41 17.45 -18.39
N GLY A 270 11.12 17.49 -18.72
CA GLY A 270 10.10 17.36 -17.68
C GLY A 270 10.11 18.54 -16.68
N GLU A 271 11.17 19.32 -16.70
CA GLU A 271 11.42 20.59 -16.03
C GLU A 271 12.09 21.54 -17.02
N LEU A 272 11.86 22.86 -16.88
CA LEU A 272 12.42 23.87 -17.74
C LEU A 272 13.72 24.39 -17.14
N LEU A 273 14.85 24.14 -17.84
CA LEU A 273 16.13 24.79 -17.56
C LEU A 273 16.27 25.98 -18.47
N HIS A 274 16.26 27.18 -17.90
CA HIS A 274 16.55 28.42 -18.62
C HIS A 274 17.98 28.83 -18.38
N VAL A 275 18.70 29.07 -19.49
CA VAL A 275 20.12 29.47 -19.48
C VAL A 275 20.22 30.88 -20.06
N ALA A 276 20.68 31.81 -19.29
CA ALA A 276 20.86 33.21 -19.71
C ALA A 276 22.25 33.77 -19.29
N LEU A 277 22.78 34.70 -20.04
CA LEU A 277 23.95 35.45 -19.59
C LEU A 277 23.58 36.23 -18.32
N ALA A 278 24.45 36.22 -17.33
CA ALA A 278 24.27 37.04 -16.15
C ALA A 278 24.53 38.50 -16.54
N THR A 279 23.56 39.38 -16.29
CA THR A 279 23.61 40.80 -16.64
C THR A 279 24.37 41.64 -15.61
N GLU A 280 24.65 41.09 -14.43
CA GLU A 280 25.44 41.76 -13.40
C GLU A 280 26.66 40.92 -13.01
N PRO A 281 27.84 41.55 -12.82
CA PRO A 281 28.99 40.87 -12.25
C PRO A 281 28.60 40.44 -10.84
N SER A 282 28.51 39.13 -10.65
CA SER A 282 28.08 38.52 -9.40
C SER A 282 28.96 39.00 -8.23
N ARG A 283 28.45 39.95 -7.44
CA ARG A 283 29.00 40.19 -6.10
C ARG A 283 28.65 38.95 -5.25
N GLN A 284 29.68 38.08 -5.16
CA GLN A 284 29.76 37.05 -4.14
C GLN A 284 28.45 36.32 -3.75
N LEU A 285 28.06 35.29 -4.44
CA LEU A 285 27.33 34.18 -3.85
C LEU A 285 28.25 32.96 -3.85
N LEU A 286 29.25 32.95 -2.94
CA LEU A 286 30.02 31.74 -2.62
C LEU A 286 29.18 30.59 -2.09
N LYS A 287 27.93 30.86 -1.71
CA LYS A 287 26.93 29.86 -1.31
C LYS A 287 25.60 30.26 -1.92
N PRO A 288 25.07 29.50 -2.88
CA PRO A 288 23.70 29.72 -3.35
C PRO A 288 22.74 29.65 -2.16
N PRO A 289 21.65 30.44 -2.17
CA PRO A 289 20.64 30.32 -1.14
C PRO A 289 20.12 28.87 -1.11
N ARG A 290 20.10 28.26 0.06
CA ARG A 290 19.57 26.92 0.22
C ARG A 290 18.06 26.96 0.04
N THR A 291 17.59 26.47 -1.10
CA THR A 291 16.18 26.20 -1.34
C THR A 291 15.93 24.73 -1.01
N PRO A 292 14.86 24.36 -0.27
CA PRO A 292 14.54 22.96 -0.04
C PRO A 292 14.49 22.20 -1.37
N LEU A 293 15.09 21.01 -1.40
CA LEU A 293 15.11 20.18 -2.61
C LEU A 293 13.67 19.89 -3.06
N GLY A 294 13.41 20.11 -4.36
CA GLY A 294 12.08 19.94 -4.94
C GLY A 294 11.18 21.18 -4.93
N GLN A 295 11.63 22.33 -4.34
CA GLN A 295 10.96 23.62 -4.49
C GLN A 295 11.53 24.36 -5.69
N TYR A 296 10.67 24.93 -6.51
CA TYR A 296 10.99 25.65 -7.75
C TYR A 296 10.36 27.05 -7.76
N PRO A 297 10.94 28.03 -8.50
CA PRO A 297 12.16 27.94 -9.28
C PRO A 297 13.42 27.96 -8.41
N VAL A 298 14.49 27.30 -8.90
CA VAL A 298 15.80 27.30 -8.27
C VAL A 298 16.81 27.97 -9.24
N GLU A 299 17.59 28.88 -8.74
CA GLU A 299 18.55 29.63 -9.53
C GLU A 299 19.99 29.44 -9.03
N CYS A 300 20.93 29.44 -9.95
CA CYS A 300 22.35 29.56 -9.63
C CYS A 300 23.08 30.31 -10.75
N THR A 301 24.28 30.77 -10.43
CA THR A 301 25.20 31.38 -11.42
C THR A 301 26.49 30.56 -11.43
N ILE A 302 26.94 30.18 -12.62
CA ILE A 302 28.18 29.43 -12.81
C ILE A 302 29.09 30.13 -13.81
N SER A 303 30.39 29.82 -13.77
CA SER A 303 31.35 30.34 -14.75
C SER A 303 30.97 29.91 -16.17
N ALA A 304 31.10 30.79 -17.15
CA ALA A 304 30.86 30.46 -18.55
C ALA A 304 31.83 29.37 -19.07
N ALA A 305 33.00 29.23 -18.46
CA ALA A 305 33.96 28.17 -18.78
C ALA A 305 33.40 26.74 -18.51
N ALA A 306 32.36 26.61 -17.69
CA ALA A 306 31.67 25.32 -17.50
C ALA A 306 31.08 24.77 -18.81
N PHE A 307 30.89 25.60 -19.83
CA PHE A 307 30.32 25.23 -21.12
C PHE A 307 31.38 24.85 -22.17
N ASP A 308 32.66 24.82 -21.79
CA ASP A 308 33.74 24.29 -22.65
C ASP A 308 33.63 22.77 -22.85
N GLU A 309 32.93 22.08 -21.91
CA GLU A 309 32.53 20.68 -22.04
C GLU A 309 31.01 20.57 -22.25
N PRO A 310 30.56 19.54 -22.97
CA PRO A 310 29.11 19.26 -23.05
C PRO A 310 28.51 19.03 -21.68
N LEU A 311 27.43 19.76 -21.36
CA LEU A 311 26.70 19.61 -20.12
C LEU A 311 25.48 18.74 -20.31
N VAL A 312 25.13 17.99 -19.28
CA VAL A 312 23.99 17.05 -19.26
C VAL A 312 23.16 17.30 -18.00
N LEU A 313 21.87 17.48 -18.19
CA LEU A 313 20.93 17.40 -17.07
C LEU A 313 20.51 15.94 -16.92
N ARG A 314 20.77 15.33 -15.76
CA ARG A 314 20.49 13.92 -15.49
C ARG A 314 20.04 13.68 -14.05
N SER A 315 19.50 12.53 -13.80
CA SER A 315 19.21 12.06 -12.45
C SER A 315 20.47 11.67 -11.67
N TYR A 316 20.32 11.57 -10.34
CA TYR A 316 21.35 11.06 -9.46
C TYR A 316 21.72 9.61 -9.81
N GLU A 317 23.03 9.34 -9.87
CA GLU A 317 23.61 8.02 -10.01
C GLU A 317 24.43 7.62 -8.77
N TYR A 318 24.50 6.31 -8.51
CA TYR A 318 25.26 5.83 -7.37
C TYR A 318 26.77 6.13 -7.56
N GLY A 319 27.34 6.78 -6.55
CA GLY A 319 28.75 7.20 -6.62
C GLY A 319 28.97 8.67 -6.93
N ASP A 320 27.92 9.40 -7.33
CA ASP A 320 28.01 10.85 -7.58
C ASP A 320 28.56 11.62 -6.39
N LYS A 321 29.45 12.57 -6.71
CA LYS A 321 30.13 13.42 -5.73
C LYS A 321 30.09 14.87 -6.21
N ILE A 322 30.11 15.79 -5.27
CA ILE A 322 30.24 17.23 -5.52
C ILE A 322 31.23 17.85 -4.53
N SER A 323 32.00 18.79 -4.98
CA SER A 323 32.88 19.63 -4.12
C SER A 323 32.23 21.01 -3.99
N PRO A 324 31.43 21.27 -2.94
CA PRO A 324 30.67 22.51 -2.86
C PRO A 324 31.58 23.75 -2.87
N ALA A 325 31.23 24.78 -3.64
CA ALA A 325 31.94 26.03 -3.67
C ALA A 325 32.08 26.62 -2.24
N GLY A 326 33.31 27.05 -1.92
CA GLY A 326 33.64 27.54 -0.58
C GLY A 326 33.89 26.43 0.47
N SER A 327 34.02 25.17 0.05
CA SER A 327 34.48 24.07 0.89
C SER A 327 35.73 23.41 0.30
N ASN A 328 36.56 22.85 1.19
CA ASN A 328 37.81 22.18 0.79
C ASN A 328 37.64 20.64 0.74
N PHE A 329 36.41 20.15 0.68
CA PHE A 329 36.14 18.70 0.70
C PHE A 329 35.08 18.28 -0.31
N THR A 330 35.24 17.09 -0.82
CA THR A 330 34.29 16.46 -1.72
C THR A 330 33.31 15.59 -0.90
N ARG A 331 32.02 15.68 -1.20
CA ARG A 331 30.98 14.89 -0.56
C ARG A 331 30.28 13.98 -1.56
N LYS A 332 29.90 12.79 -1.11
CA LYS A 332 28.97 11.95 -1.88
C LYS A 332 27.57 12.55 -1.81
N LEU A 333 26.85 12.52 -2.92
CA LEU A 333 25.47 13.00 -2.95
C LEU A 333 24.56 12.13 -2.07
N SER A 334 24.86 10.83 -1.96
CA SER A 334 24.16 9.92 -1.05
C SER A 334 24.14 10.40 0.41
N ASP A 335 25.26 10.96 0.85
CA ASP A 335 25.43 11.44 2.23
C ASP A 335 24.69 12.77 2.43
N ILE A 336 24.75 13.64 1.41
CA ILE A 336 24.00 14.90 1.38
C ILE A 336 22.49 14.62 1.47
N PHE A 337 21.97 13.68 0.68
CA PHE A 337 20.56 13.29 0.72
C PHE A 337 20.15 12.67 2.05
N THR A 338 21.06 11.96 2.71
CA THR A 338 20.80 11.39 4.04
C THR A 338 20.73 12.48 5.10
N ASP A 339 21.63 13.45 5.08
CA ASP A 339 21.62 14.60 5.99
C ASP A 339 20.37 15.49 5.81
N LEU A 340 19.88 15.57 4.57
CA LEU A 340 18.63 16.27 4.24
C LEU A 340 17.38 15.43 4.52
N LYS A 341 17.54 14.22 5.06
CA LYS A 341 16.45 13.25 5.33
C LYS A 341 15.59 12.94 4.11
N LEU A 342 16.21 13.01 2.91
CA LEU A 342 15.52 12.71 1.66
C LEU A 342 15.35 11.19 1.49
N PRO A 343 14.10 10.67 1.37
CA PRO A 343 13.84 9.28 1.15
C PRO A 343 14.54 8.75 -0.12
N LYS A 344 14.97 7.47 -0.10
CA LYS A 344 15.75 6.89 -1.21
C LYS A 344 15.02 6.93 -2.54
N GLU A 345 13.71 6.74 -2.52
CA GLU A 345 12.82 6.79 -3.67
C GLU A 345 12.79 8.15 -4.37
N PHE A 346 12.98 9.25 -3.65
CA PHE A 346 12.98 10.61 -4.22
C PHE A 346 14.34 11.08 -4.70
N ARG A 347 15.44 10.37 -4.38
CA ARG A 347 16.80 10.81 -4.72
C ARG A 347 17.04 10.87 -6.23
N ARG A 348 16.42 9.95 -6.99
CA ARG A 348 16.52 9.90 -8.44
C ARG A 348 15.65 10.93 -9.17
N SER A 349 14.65 11.50 -8.50
CA SER A 349 13.80 12.54 -9.09
C SER A 349 14.43 13.95 -9.03
N ILE A 350 15.61 14.10 -8.41
CA ILE A 350 16.31 15.38 -8.35
C ILE A 350 17.21 15.51 -9.57
N PRO A 351 16.98 16.51 -10.43
CA PRO A 351 17.83 16.76 -11.57
C PRO A 351 19.19 17.27 -11.13
N LEU A 352 20.26 16.81 -11.77
CA LEU A 352 21.63 17.25 -11.58
C LEU A 352 22.17 17.81 -12.88
N LEU A 353 22.87 18.94 -12.81
CA LEU A 353 23.71 19.38 -13.93
C LEU A 353 25.09 18.73 -13.79
N ALA A 354 25.48 18.00 -14.82
CA ALA A 354 26.79 17.34 -14.87
C ALA A 354 27.48 17.54 -16.21
N THR A 355 28.77 17.27 -16.28
CA THR A 355 29.51 17.17 -17.55
C THR A 355 29.16 15.84 -18.24
N ALA A 356 29.43 15.74 -19.54
CA ALA A 356 29.32 14.49 -20.29
C ALA A 356 30.22 13.37 -19.71
N SER A 357 31.33 13.75 -19.05
CA SER A 357 32.23 12.83 -18.34
C SER A 357 31.68 12.35 -16.99
N GLY A 358 30.51 12.85 -16.54
CA GLY A 358 29.81 12.41 -15.33
C GLY A 358 30.09 13.26 -14.08
N LYS A 359 30.93 14.29 -14.16
CA LYS A 359 31.21 15.19 -13.02
C LYS A 359 29.99 16.06 -12.71
N VAL A 360 29.48 16.01 -11.47
CA VAL A 360 28.35 16.85 -11.04
C VAL A 360 28.81 18.27 -10.79
N LEU A 361 28.17 19.23 -11.45
CA LEU A 361 28.47 20.67 -11.38
C LEU A 361 27.49 21.46 -10.53
N TRP A 362 26.22 21.02 -10.49
CA TRP A 362 25.17 21.68 -9.73
C TRP A 362 24.14 20.68 -9.19
N LEU A 363 23.94 20.76 -7.89
CA LEU A 363 22.80 20.15 -7.22
C LEU A 363 21.80 21.27 -6.91
N PRO A 364 20.69 21.38 -7.67
CA PRO A 364 19.75 22.50 -7.55
C PRO A 364 19.21 22.67 -6.12
N GLY A 365 19.26 23.91 -5.63
CA GLY A 365 18.83 24.26 -4.29
C GLY A 365 19.82 23.93 -3.16
N TYR A 366 20.93 23.26 -3.46
CA TYR A 366 21.90 22.87 -2.44
C TYR A 366 23.33 23.40 -2.67
N ALA A 367 23.97 23.07 -3.80
CA ALA A 367 25.35 23.41 -4.02
C ALA A 367 25.71 23.50 -5.51
N VAL A 368 26.69 24.40 -5.81
CA VAL A 368 27.42 24.44 -7.05
C VAL A 368 28.84 23.92 -6.79
N ASP A 369 29.40 23.15 -7.73
CA ASP A 369 30.76 22.61 -7.62
C ASP A 369 31.81 23.74 -7.66
N ALA A 370 32.85 23.62 -6.87
CA ALA A 370 33.90 24.63 -6.77
C ALA A 370 34.61 24.91 -8.11
N SER A 371 34.68 23.91 -9.01
CA SER A 371 35.32 24.07 -10.32
C SER A 371 34.58 24.98 -11.29
N VAL A 372 33.31 25.26 -11.03
CA VAL A 372 32.47 26.15 -11.85
C VAL A 372 31.94 27.34 -11.07
N ALA A 373 32.48 27.57 -9.90
CA ALA A 373 32.19 28.77 -9.11
C ALA A 373 32.64 30.04 -9.85
N VAL A 374 31.83 31.08 -9.79
CA VAL A 374 32.13 32.36 -10.48
C VAL A 374 33.27 33.06 -9.80
N VAL A 375 34.26 33.45 -10.59
CA VAL A 375 35.39 34.28 -10.16
C VAL A 375 35.11 35.74 -10.58
N PRO A 376 35.40 36.76 -9.73
CA PRO A 376 35.21 38.15 -10.07
C PRO A 376 35.98 38.53 -11.37
N GLY A 377 35.24 39.09 -12.35
CA GLY A 377 35.80 39.49 -13.64
C GLY A 377 35.63 38.49 -14.78
N GLU A 378 35.15 37.26 -14.49
CA GLU A 378 34.84 36.27 -15.52
C GLU A 378 33.39 36.38 -16.01
N LYS A 379 33.19 35.94 -17.26
CA LYS A 379 31.84 35.82 -17.82
C LYS A 379 31.09 34.72 -17.06
N SER A 380 29.88 35.00 -16.68
CA SER A 380 29.03 34.05 -15.93
C SER A 380 27.68 33.83 -16.60
N VAL A 381 27.07 32.69 -16.30
CA VAL A 381 25.79 32.26 -16.83
C VAL A 381 24.84 32.01 -15.68
N LYS A 382 23.65 32.57 -15.76
CA LYS A 382 22.57 32.34 -14.84
C LYS A 382 21.76 31.14 -15.33
N LEU A 383 21.57 30.17 -14.45
CA LEU A 383 20.74 28.99 -14.64
C LEU A 383 19.49 29.11 -13.77
N THR A 384 18.34 28.96 -14.36
CA THR A 384 17.05 28.91 -13.64
C THR A 384 16.36 27.60 -13.98
N LEU A 385 16.16 26.76 -12.97
CA LEU A 385 15.38 25.50 -13.09
C LEU A 385 13.98 25.77 -12.58
N SER A 386 12.96 25.51 -13.42
CA SER A 386 11.53 25.69 -13.12
C SER A 386 10.77 24.40 -13.37
N ARG A 387 9.67 24.19 -12.64
CA ARG A 387 8.79 23.04 -12.88
C ARG A 387 7.97 23.28 -14.15
N TYR A 388 7.98 22.34 -15.07
CA TYR A 388 7.17 22.40 -16.29
C TYR A 388 5.74 21.93 -15.99
N PHE A 389 4.77 22.84 -16.06
CA PHE A 389 3.36 22.49 -16.14
C PHE A 389 2.93 22.53 -17.60
N LYS A 390 2.72 21.36 -18.21
CA LYS A 390 2.10 21.29 -19.52
C LYS A 390 0.70 21.90 -19.38
N GLN A 391 0.52 23.13 -19.84
CA GLN A 391 -0.81 23.70 -20.01
C GLN A 391 -1.52 22.86 -21.07
N THR A 392 -2.44 22.02 -20.65
CA THR A 392 -3.39 21.39 -21.56
C THR A 392 -4.19 22.53 -22.19
N LYS A 393 -3.94 22.82 -23.46
CA LYS A 393 -4.78 23.73 -24.23
C LYS A 393 -6.18 23.13 -24.23
N VAL A 394 -7.05 23.64 -23.39
CA VAL A 394 -8.50 23.47 -23.53
C VAL A 394 -8.83 24.20 -24.83
N ARG A 395 -9.12 23.45 -25.87
CA ARG A 395 -9.80 23.99 -27.05
C ARG A 395 -11.22 24.33 -26.60
N ILE A 396 -11.53 25.63 -26.60
CA ILE A 396 -12.89 26.16 -26.53
C ILE A 396 -13.62 25.74 -27.80
#